data_45507f2af290760d15358e139723e9c4
#
_entry.id   45507f2af290760d15358e139723e9c4
#
_cell.length_a   1.000
_cell.length_b   1.000
_cell.length_c   1.000
_cell.angle_alpha   90.00
_cell.angle_beta   90.00
_cell.angle_gamma   90.00
#
_symmetry.space_group_name_H-M   'P 1'
#
loop_
_entity.id
_entity.type
_entity.pdbx_description
1 polymer ?
#
loop_
_entity_poly.entity_id
_entity_poly.type
_entity_poly.pdbx_seq_one_letter_code
_entity_poly.pdbx_strand_id
1 'polypeptide(L)'
;MNAAILFRLSGFAALLGGLARMASALPLPLGPLAQEALWDAIDAALTLGLIGIYLSRADKFGALGLAAFVLATASLSFIGGPDADVFGFSTYEQGAAALAISMVGLSLAWFRANARPLAPPLCWFGAVIAAGVMGMLPEPLNGYGFVISGALFGAGFAVAGWDLLRRR
;
A
#
# COMPACT_ATOMS: atom_id res chain seq x y z
N MET A 1 4.84 -25.77 0.42
CA MET A 1 5.05 -24.64 1.36
C MET A 1 3.86 -24.60 2.30
N ASN A 2 4.09 -24.57 3.61
CA ASN A 2 2.99 -24.53 4.59
C ASN A 2 2.35 -23.14 4.57
N ALA A 3 1.00 -23.04 4.50
CA ALA A 3 0.26 -21.77 4.50
C ALA A 3 0.63 -20.86 5.69
N ALA A 4 0.92 -21.44 6.86
CA ALA A 4 1.36 -20.70 8.03
C ALA A 4 2.69 -19.96 7.81
N ILE A 5 3.62 -20.55 7.06
CA ILE A 5 4.89 -19.90 6.71
C ILE A 5 4.64 -18.72 5.78
N LEU A 6 3.80 -18.91 4.76
CA LEU A 6 3.43 -17.83 3.83
C LEU A 6 2.83 -16.63 4.59
N PHE A 7 1.84 -16.86 5.46
CA PHE A 7 1.20 -15.77 6.21
C PHE A 7 2.17 -15.08 7.17
N ARG A 8 3.10 -15.80 7.79
CA ARG A 8 4.14 -15.18 8.63
C ARG A 8 5.09 -14.31 7.81
N LEU A 9 5.62 -14.82 6.70
CA LEU A 9 6.52 -14.06 5.82
C LEU A 9 5.81 -12.81 5.27
N SER A 10 4.58 -12.95 4.78
CA SER A 10 3.78 -11.81 4.31
C SER A 10 3.44 -10.83 5.44
N GLY A 11 3.21 -11.33 6.66
CA GLY A 11 2.99 -10.48 7.83
C GLY A 11 4.22 -9.65 8.18
N PHE A 12 5.41 -10.25 8.20
CA PHE A 12 6.66 -9.52 8.38
C PHE A 12 6.92 -8.53 7.25
N ALA A 13 6.70 -8.93 6.01
CA ALA A 13 6.88 -8.07 4.86
C ALA A 13 5.94 -6.85 4.91
N ALA A 14 4.65 -7.05 5.23
CA ALA A 14 3.69 -5.97 5.40
C ALA A 14 4.06 -5.02 6.55
N LEU A 15 4.49 -5.59 7.69
CA LEU A 15 4.89 -4.80 8.86
C LEU A 15 6.13 -3.95 8.55
N LEU A 16 7.21 -4.58 8.07
CA LEU A 16 8.47 -3.89 7.80
C LEU A 16 8.34 -2.94 6.61
N GLY A 17 7.69 -3.36 5.52
CA GLY A 17 7.43 -2.50 4.36
C GLY A 17 6.55 -1.30 4.73
N GLY A 18 5.51 -1.51 5.55
CA GLY A 18 4.66 -0.45 6.06
C GLY A 18 5.42 0.57 6.92
N LEU A 19 6.25 0.11 7.85
CA LEU A 19 7.09 0.98 8.68
C LEU A 19 8.14 1.73 7.85
N ALA A 20 8.78 1.05 6.90
CA ALA A 20 9.73 1.68 5.98
C ALA A 20 9.05 2.73 5.09
N ARG A 21 7.83 2.46 4.62
CA ARG A 21 7.01 3.42 3.87
C ARG A 21 6.66 4.66 4.69
N MET A 22 6.33 4.50 5.96
CA MET A 22 6.12 5.63 6.86
C MET A 22 7.39 6.46 7.04
N ALA A 23 8.53 5.81 7.25
CA ALA A 23 9.82 6.49 7.40
C ALA A 23 10.23 7.22 6.10
N SER A 24 10.01 6.62 4.93
CA SER A 24 10.33 7.21 3.63
C SER A 24 9.43 8.38 3.22
N ALA A 25 8.33 8.62 3.95
CA ALA A 25 7.52 9.83 3.77
C ALA A 25 8.23 11.11 4.29
N LEU A 26 9.27 10.93 5.10
CA LEU A 26 10.12 12.01 5.57
C LEU A 26 11.39 12.10 4.70
N PRO A 27 12.00 13.30 4.55
CA PRO A 27 13.24 13.42 3.80
C PRO A 27 14.36 12.65 4.53
N LEU A 28 14.83 11.58 3.89
CA LEU A 28 15.95 10.79 4.40
C LEU A 28 17.27 11.29 3.77
N PRO A 29 18.35 11.39 4.54
CA PRO A 29 19.65 11.83 4.01
C PRO A 29 20.35 10.68 3.25
N LEU A 30 19.70 10.16 2.22
CA LEU A 30 20.20 9.06 1.39
C LEU A 30 20.65 9.61 0.03
N GLY A 31 21.70 9.00 -0.53
CA GLY A 31 22.05 9.25 -1.93
C GLY A 31 21.02 8.62 -2.89
N PRO A 32 20.97 9.10 -4.17
CA PRO A 32 19.92 8.68 -5.12
C PRO A 32 19.80 7.16 -5.27
N LEU A 33 20.89 6.45 -5.45
CA LEU A 33 20.90 5.00 -5.60
C LEU A 33 20.36 4.26 -4.35
N ALA A 34 20.72 4.74 -3.15
CA ALA A 34 20.23 4.13 -1.91
C ALA A 34 18.74 4.41 -1.70
N GLN A 35 18.26 5.55 -2.15
CA GLN A 35 16.87 5.93 -2.09
C GLN A 35 16.03 5.08 -3.06
N GLU A 36 16.48 4.87 -4.29
CA GLU A 36 15.83 3.96 -5.24
C GLU A 36 15.77 2.54 -4.70
N ALA A 37 16.90 2.00 -4.24
CA ALA A 37 16.94 0.65 -3.65
C ALA A 37 16.00 0.50 -2.43
N LEU A 38 15.84 1.55 -1.62
CA LEU A 38 14.89 1.56 -0.51
C LEU A 38 13.44 1.49 -1.01
N TRP A 39 13.09 2.26 -2.04
CA TRP A 39 11.75 2.26 -2.61
C TRP A 39 11.40 0.92 -3.25
N ASP A 40 12.31 0.33 -4.02
CA ASP A 40 12.13 -1.01 -4.61
C ASP A 40 11.92 -2.08 -3.52
N ALA A 41 12.72 -2.01 -2.45
CA ALA A 41 12.57 -2.94 -1.32
C ALA A 41 11.23 -2.76 -0.59
N ILE A 42 10.75 -1.52 -0.43
CA ILE A 42 9.44 -1.22 0.14
C ILE A 42 8.34 -1.81 -0.74
N ASP A 43 8.36 -1.59 -2.04
CA ASP A 43 7.32 -2.04 -2.96
C ASP A 43 7.27 -3.56 -3.06
N ALA A 44 8.43 -4.22 -3.08
CA ALA A 44 8.52 -5.68 -3.01
C ALA A 44 7.92 -6.22 -1.69
N ALA A 45 8.25 -5.58 -0.56
CA ALA A 45 7.72 -5.97 0.75
C ALA A 45 6.21 -5.73 0.85
N LEU A 46 5.71 -4.59 0.36
CA LEU A 46 4.28 -4.27 0.35
C LEU A 46 3.50 -5.23 -0.56
N THR A 47 4.06 -5.60 -1.72
CA THR A 47 3.46 -6.59 -2.63
C THR A 47 3.32 -7.95 -1.95
N LEU A 48 4.40 -8.46 -1.34
CA LEU A 48 4.36 -9.72 -0.60
C LEU A 48 3.38 -9.64 0.58
N GLY A 49 3.36 -8.51 1.28
CA GLY A 49 2.43 -8.23 2.37
C GLY A 49 0.97 -8.25 1.90
N LEU A 50 0.69 -7.58 0.79
CA LEU A 50 -0.64 -7.50 0.20
C LEU A 50 -1.18 -8.88 -0.19
N ILE A 51 -0.33 -9.74 -0.75
CA ILE A 51 -0.68 -11.14 -1.06
C ILE A 51 -1.18 -11.87 0.19
N GLY A 52 -0.42 -11.83 1.28
CA GLY A 52 -0.84 -12.49 2.52
C GLY A 52 -2.07 -11.86 3.15
N ILE A 53 -2.19 -10.52 3.14
CA ILE A 53 -3.36 -9.80 3.63
C ILE A 53 -4.62 -10.22 2.88
N TYR A 54 -4.55 -10.26 1.54
CA TYR A 54 -5.66 -10.69 0.70
C TYR A 54 -6.00 -12.16 0.92
N LEU A 55 -5.04 -13.06 0.79
CA LEU A 55 -5.27 -14.51 0.91
C LEU A 55 -5.84 -14.92 2.27
N SER A 56 -5.48 -14.20 3.34
CA SER A 56 -6.02 -14.46 4.69
C SER A 56 -7.51 -14.12 4.84
N ARG A 57 -8.12 -13.47 3.85
CA ARG A 57 -9.51 -12.96 3.87
C ARG A 57 -10.23 -13.15 2.55
N ALA A 58 -9.64 -13.89 1.60
CA ALA A 58 -10.15 -14.05 0.24
C ALA A 58 -11.59 -14.58 0.20
N ASP A 59 -11.93 -15.50 1.11
CA ASP A 59 -13.26 -16.06 1.28
C ASP A 59 -14.34 -15.02 1.62
N LYS A 60 -13.95 -13.91 2.24
CA LYS A 60 -14.86 -12.85 2.73
C LYS A 60 -14.90 -11.63 1.82
N PHE A 61 -13.85 -11.37 1.06
CA PHE A 61 -13.72 -10.14 0.28
C PHE A 61 -14.49 -10.16 -1.03
N GLY A 62 -14.84 -11.35 -1.54
CA GLY A 62 -15.61 -11.54 -2.77
C GLY A 62 -14.96 -10.91 -4.01
N ALA A 63 -15.77 -10.70 -5.05
CA ALA A 63 -15.29 -10.21 -6.34
C ALA A 63 -14.66 -8.79 -6.26
N LEU A 64 -15.22 -7.91 -5.43
CA LEU A 64 -14.67 -6.56 -5.23
C LEU A 64 -13.25 -6.61 -4.65
N GLY A 65 -13.05 -7.44 -3.63
CA GLY A 65 -11.72 -7.60 -3.03
C GLY A 65 -10.72 -8.23 -3.98
N LEU A 66 -11.15 -9.19 -4.80
CA LEU A 66 -10.29 -9.79 -5.83
C LEU A 66 -9.88 -8.76 -6.87
N ALA A 67 -10.83 -8.01 -7.43
CA ALA A 67 -10.54 -6.98 -8.42
C ALA A 67 -9.60 -5.90 -7.86
N ALA A 68 -9.86 -5.44 -6.65
CA ALA A 68 -9.01 -4.46 -5.95
C ALA A 68 -7.60 -5.02 -5.68
N PHE A 69 -7.48 -6.27 -5.27
CA PHE A 69 -6.19 -6.94 -5.05
C PHE A 69 -5.37 -7.05 -6.34
N VAL A 70 -6.00 -7.51 -7.43
CA VAL A 70 -5.33 -7.64 -8.74
C VAL A 70 -4.86 -6.27 -9.23
N LEU A 71 -5.72 -5.25 -9.14
CA LEU A 71 -5.36 -3.89 -9.53
C LEU A 71 -4.23 -3.33 -8.67
N ALA A 72 -4.27 -3.53 -7.35
CA ALA A 72 -3.22 -3.08 -6.44
C ALA A 72 -1.87 -3.73 -6.74
N THR A 73 -1.86 -5.04 -7.00
CA THR A 73 -0.64 -5.78 -7.34
C THR A 73 -0.04 -5.29 -8.66
N ALA A 74 -0.88 -5.08 -9.68
CA ALA A 74 -0.45 -4.51 -10.96
C ALA A 74 0.10 -3.08 -10.76
N SER A 75 -0.59 -2.24 -9.97
CA SER A 75 -0.18 -0.87 -9.69
C SER A 75 1.19 -0.78 -9.02
N LEU A 76 1.47 -1.62 -8.03
CA LEU A 76 2.78 -1.68 -7.36
C LEU A 76 3.89 -2.07 -8.35
N SER A 77 3.60 -2.94 -9.34
CA SER A 77 4.57 -3.28 -10.39
C SER A 77 4.85 -2.12 -11.33
N PHE A 78 3.89 -1.22 -11.56
CA PHE A 78 4.11 0.00 -12.35
C PHE A 78 4.87 1.07 -11.58
N ILE A 79 4.64 1.20 -10.29
CA ILE A 79 5.32 2.17 -9.43
C ILE A 79 6.79 1.77 -9.21
N GLY A 80 7.08 0.51 -8.95
CA GLY A 80 8.44 -0.02 -8.75
C GLY A 80 9.20 -0.33 -10.04
N GLY A 81 8.60 -0.10 -11.20
CA GLY A 81 9.26 -0.26 -12.51
C GLY A 81 9.92 1.03 -12.98
N PRO A 82 10.72 0.98 -14.05
CA PRO A 82 11.27 2.18 -14.66
C PRO A 82 10.12 3.08 -15.14
N ASP A 83 10.18 4.36 -14.79
CA ASP A 83 9.22 5.34 -15.29
C ASP A 83 9.39 5.50 -16.80
N ALA A 84 8.36 5.21 -17.53
CA ALA A 84 8.33 5.27 -18.98
C ALA A 84 7.07 6.01 -19.44
N ASP A 85 7.26 6.99 -20.28
CA ASP A 85 6.16 7.71 -20.95
C ASP A 85 5.61 6.89 -22.10
N VAL A 86 4.99 5.76 -21.78
CA VAL A 86 4.31 4.95 -22.79
C VAL A 86 2.99 5.63 -23.13
N PHE A 87 2.79 5.99 -24.38
CA PHE A 87 1.61 6.72 -24.88
C PHE A 87 1.46 8.16 -24.34
N GLY A 88 2.53 8.80 -23.88
CA GLY A 88 2.48 10.17 -23.36
C GLY A 88 1.98 10.29 -21.93
N PHE A 89 1.99 9.19 -21.18
CA PHE A 89 1.59 9.14 -19.77
C PHE A 89 2.70 8.51 -18.92
N SER A 90 3.02 9.13 -17.79
CA SER A 90 3.94 8.54 -16.81
C SER A 90 3.35 7.25 -16.23
N THR A 91 4.10 6.16 -16.33
CA THR A 91 3.69 4.87 -15.74
C THR A 91 3.61 4.95 -14.21
N TYR A 92 4.44 5.77 -13.59
CA TYR A 92 4.39 6.03 -12.16
C TYR A 92 3.07 6.69 -11.73
N GLU A 93 2.65 7.78 -12.40
CA GLU A 93 1.41 8.48 -12.07
C GLU A 93 0.18 7.61 -12.26
N GLN A 94 0.14 6.83 -13.35
CA GLN A 94 -0.94 5.88 -13.59
C GLN A 94 -0.97 4.76 -12.55
N GLY A 95 0.19 4.22 -12.19
CA GLY A 95 0.34 3.25 -11.13
C GLY A 95 -0.16 3.79 -9.78
N ALA A 96 0.22 5.03 -9.44
CA ALA A 96 -0.20 5.68 -8.21
C ALA A 96 -1.72 5.92 -8.16
N ALA A 97 -2.32 6.39 -9.26
CA ALA A 97 -3.77 6.58 -9.37
C ALA A 97 -4.53 5.24 -9.26
N ALA A 98 -4.07 4.22 -9.98
CA ALA A 98 -4.65 2.89 -9.93
C ALA A 98 -4.51 2.24 -8.55
N LEU A 99 -3.38 2.46 -7.86
CA LEU A 99 -3.17 2.02 -6.48
C LEU A 99 -4.17 2.71 -5.54
N ALA A 100 -4.38 4.02 -5.67
CA ALA A 100 -5.36 4.75 -4.86
C ALA A 100 -6.77 4.16 -5.02
N ILE A 101 -7.21 3.93 -6.27
CA ILE A 101 -8.52 3.31 -6.57
C ILE A 101 -8.60 1.91 -5.95
N SER A 102 -7.56 1.12 -6.09
CA SER A 102 -7.52 -0.25 -5.55
C SER A 102 -7.55 -0.28 -4.03
N MET A 103 -6.88 0.66 -3.35
CA MET A 103 -6.93 0.76 -1.90
C MET A 103 -8.31 1.16 -1.38
N VAL A 104 -9.03 2.03 -2.09
CA VAL A 104 -10.45 2.30 -1.79
C VAL A 104 -11.28 1.03 -1.97
N GLY A 105 -11.12 0.32 -3.09
CA GLY A 105 -11.84 -0.93 -3.35
C GLY A 105 -11.57 -2.00 -2.29
N LEU A 106 -10.31 -2.17 -1.90
CA LEU A 106 -9.91 -3.12 -0.85
C LEU A 106 -10.47 -2.73 0.53
N SER A 107 -10.47 -1.43 0.85
CA SER A 107 -11.07 -0.91 2.08
C SER A 107 -12.57 -1.15 2.13
N LEU A 108 -13.29 -0.91 1.03
CA LEU A 108 -14.71 -1.18 0.92
C LEU A 108 -15.01 -2.69 1.06
N ALA A 109 -14.23 -3.55 0.42
CA ALA A 109 -14.35 -5.00 0.57
C ALA A 109 -14.16 -5.43 2.04
N TRP A 110 -13.18 -4.83 2.73
CA TRP A 110 -12.92 -5.07 4.15
C TRP A 110 -14.10 -4.67 5.04
N PHE A 111 -14.67 -3.47 4.82
CA PHE A 111 -15.85 -2.99 5.55
C PHE A 111 -17.08 -3.88 5.30
N ARG A 112 -17.34 -4.25 4.03
CA ARG A 112 -18.46 -5.14 3.67
C ARG A 112 -18.33 -6.52 4.29
N ALA A 113 -17.11 -7.04 4.42
CA ALA A 113 -16.81 -8.32 5.05
C ALA A 113 -16.87 -8.25 6.59
N ASN A 114 -17.11 -7.08 7.20
CA ASN A 114 -16.99 -6.87 8.64
C ASN A 114 -15.68 -7.42 9.23
N ALA A 115 -14.61 -7.39 8.42
CA ALA A 115 -13.31 -7.93 8.81
C ALA A 115 -12.62 -7.03 9.85
N ARG A 116 -11.87 -7.65 10.75
CA ARG A 116 -11.11 -6.94 11.80
C ARG A 116 -9.62 -7.19 11.60
N PRO A 117 -8.75 -6.25 12.04
CA PRO A 117 -9.07 -4.92 12.64
C PRO A 117 -9.55 -3.91 11.59
N LEU A 118 -10.19 -2.81 12.01
CA LEU A 118 -10.67 -1.75 11.11
C LEU A 118 -9.60 -0.70 10.78
N ALA A 119 -8.50 -0.66 11.53
CA ALA A 119 -7.45 0.34 11.31
C ALA A 119 -6.83 0.27 9.90
N PRO A 120 -6.49 -0.89 9.31
CA PRO A 120 -5.93 -0.94 7.97
C PRO A 120 -6.80 -0.25 6.90
N PRO A 121 -8.09 -0.62 6.73
CA PRO A 121 -8.92 -0.01 5.70
C PRO A 121 -9.19 1.49 5.98
N LEU A 122 -9.27 1.91 7.24
CA LEU A 122 -9.41 3.33 7.59
C LEU A 122 -8.14 4.11 7.23
N CYS A 123 -6.96 3.55 7.47
CA CYS A 123 -5.69 4.16 7.10
C CYS A 123 -5.56 4.29 5.58
N TRP A 124 -5.86 3.24 4.82
CA TRP A 124 -5.77 3.29 3.35
C TRP A 124 -6.78 4.27 2.74
N PHE A 125 -8.02 4.25 3.23
CA PHE A 125 -9.04 5.20 2.79
C PHE A 125 -8.64 6.63 3.12
N GLY A 126 -8.14 6.86 4.34
CA GLY A 126 -7.62 8.16 4.79
C GLY A 126 -6.41 8.63 3.98
N ALA A 127 -5.52 7.71 3.57
CA ALA A 127 -4.38 8.01 2.71
C ALA A 127 -4.83 8.58 1.35
N VAL A 128 -5.85 7.97 0.74
CA VAL A 128 -6.38 8.43 -0.55
C VAL A 128 -7.06 9.79 -0.40
N ILE A 129 -7.83 10.00 0.66
CA ILE A 129 -8.43 11.33 0.94
C ILE A 129 -7.35 12.38 1.16
N ALA A 130 -6.32 12.07 1.95
CA ALA A 130 -5.23 13.01 2.22
C ALA A 130 -4.50 13.39 0.92
N ALA A 131 -4.16 12.43 0.07
CA ALA A 131 -3.52 12.70 -1.21
C ALA A 131 -4.41 13.53 -2.15
N GLY A 132 -5.70 13.18 -2.27
CA GLY A 132 -6.64 13.85 -3.17
C GLY A 132 -6.99 15.27 -2.71
N VAL A 133 -7.38 15.43 -1.45
CA VAL A 133 -7.82 16.74 -0.93
C VAL A 133 -6.63 17.69 -0.75
N MET A 134 -5.56 17.23 -0.09
CA MET A 134 -4.43 18.10 0.18
C MET A 134 -3.57 18.34 -1.06
N GLY A 135 -3.55 17.42 -2.02
CA GLY A 135 -2.89 17.62 -3.32
C GLY A 135 -3.50 18.75 -4.16
N MET A 136 -4.75 19.16 -3.86
CA MET A 136 -5.42 20.31 -4.48
C MET A 136 -5.09 21.65 -3.82
N LEU A 137 -4.40 21.62 -2.67
CA LEU A 137 -4.06 22.83 -1.94
C LEU A 137 -2.78 23.48 -2.51
N PRO A 138 -2.62 24.82 -2.36
CA PRO A 138 -1.40 25.50 -2.76
C PRO A 138 -0.21 25.06 -1.91
N GLU A 139 1.00 25.24 -2.42
CA GLU A 139 2.22 25.07 -1.62
C GLU A 139 2.27 26.04 -0.44
N PRO A 140 2.83 25.63 0.71
CA PRO A 140 3.47 24.33 0.99
C PRO A 140 2.51 23.24 1.49
N LEU A 141 1.19 23.49 1.52
CA LEU A 141 0.21 22.58 2.13
C LEU A 141 0.05 21.27 1.37
N ASN A 142 0.19 21.29 0.03
CA ASN A 142 0.14 20.07 -0.78
C ASN A 142 1.24 19.05 -0.40
N GLY A 143 2.44 19.53 -0.06
CA GLY A 143 3.54 18.67 0.39
C GLY A 143 3.21 17.87 1.65
N TYR A 144 2.51 18.47 2.61
CA TYR A 144 2.05 17.76 3.81
C TYR A 144 1.04 16.64 3.48
N GLY A 145 0.23 16.83 2.43
CA GLY A 145 -0.71 15.81 1.97
C GLY A 145 -0.03 14.52 1.55
N PHE A 146 1.06 14.61 0.82
CA PHE A 146 1.85 13.45 0.41
C PHE A 146 2.53 12.74 1.60
N VAL A 147 3.06 13.51 2.57
CA VAL A 147 3.64 12.95 3.79
C VAL A 147 2.58 12.21 4.61
N ILE A 148 1.43 12.83 4.84
CA ILE A 148 0.32 12.24 5.60
C ILE A 148 -0.21 11.00 4.88
N SER A 149 -0.41 11.09 3.56
CA SER A 149 -0.86 9.96 2.75
C SER A 149 0.12 8.79 2.82
N GLY A 150 1.41 9.03 2.64
CA GLY A 150 2.45 8.00 2.76
C GLY A 150 2.50 7.36 4.13
N ALA A 151 2.40 8.15 5.20
CA ALA A 151 2.36 7.66 6.57
C ALA A 151 1.12 6.80 6.85
N LEU A 152 -0.07 7.25 6.44
CA LEU A 152 -1.31 6.49 6.60
C LEU A 152 -1.29 5.20 5.78
N PHE A 153 -0.81 5.27 4.53
CA PHE A 153 -0.69 4.09 3.68
C PHE A 153 0.21 3.03 4.33
N GLY A 154 1.40 3.42 4.79
CA GLY A 154 2.32 2.54 5.49
C GLY A 154 1.75 1.99 6.81
N ALA A 155 1.07 2.84 7.60
CA ALA A 155 0.43 2.43 8.84
C ALA A 155 -0.63 1.34 8.62
N GLY A 156 -1.43 1.45 7.54
CA GLY A 156 -2.40 0.42 7.17
C GLY A 156 -1.75 -0.94 6.94
N PHE A 157 -0.64 -0.98 6.19
CA PHE A 157 0.12 -2.21 5.98
C PHE A 157 0.77 -2.73 7.26
N ALA A 158 1.36 -1.85 8.07
CA ALA A 158 2.01 -2.26 9.32
C ALA A 158 1.01 -2.92 10.29
N VAL A 159 -0.18 -2.33 10.45
CA VAL A 159 -1.23 -2.90 11.31
C VAL A 159 -1.79 -4.20 10.73
N ALA A 160 -2.01 -4.28 9.41
CA ALA A 160 -2.47 -5.50 8.78
C ALA A 160 -1.43 -6.63 8.87
N GLY A 161 -0.15 -6.31 8.71
CA GLY A 161 0.97 -7.24 8.88
C GLY A 161 1.07 -7.76 10.31
N TRP A 162 0.94 -6.87 11.29
CA TRP A 162 0.90 -7.25 12.70
C TRP A 162 -0.27 -8.19 13.03
N ASP A 163 -1.45 -7.92 12.47
CA ASP A 163 -2.61 -8.81 12.64
C ASP A 163 -2.34 -10.20 12.03
N LEU A 164 -1.70 -10.28 10.85
CA LEU A 164 -1.32 -11.56 10.25
C LEU A 164 -0.36 -12.36 11.13
N LEU A 165 0.60 -11.71 11.78
CA LEU A 165 1.57 -12.36 12.67
C LEU A 165 0.93 -12.92 13.93
N ARG A 166 -0.19 -12.31 14.39
CA ARG A 166 -0.93 -12.75 15.58
C ARG A 166 -1.93 -13.87 15.32
N ARG A 167 -2.33 -14.08 14.07
CA ARG A 167 -3.22 -15.18 13.69
C ARG A 167 -2.44 -16.50 13.77
N ARG A 168 -2.84 -17.35 14.68
CA ARG A 168 -2.26 -18.69 14.85
C ARG A 168 -3.06 -19.72 14.05
#